data_54439a7b5ef39c5ef0688d272082181a
#
_entry.id   54439a7b5ef39c5ef0688d272082181a
#
_cell.length_a   1.000
_cell.length_b   1.000
_cell.length_c   1.000
_cell.angle_alpha   90.00
_cell.angle_beta   90.00
_cell.angle_gamma   90.00
#
_symmetry.space_group_name_H-M   'P 1'
#
loop_
_entity.id
_entity.type
_entity.pdbx_description
1 polymer ?
#
loop_
_entity_poly.entity_id
_entity_poly.type
_entity_poly.pdbx_seq_one_letter_code
_entity_poly.pdbx_strand_id
1 'polypeptide(L)'
;MNGGPAFKHSEAFSFQVATDDQAETDRLWNAIVGNGGQESECGWCRDRWGLSWQITPRVLTAAIASPDRAAAKRAFEAMMTMRKIDIAAIEAALKG
;
A
#
# COMPACT_ATOMS: atom_id res chain seq x y z
N MET A 1 -10.96 -8.07 -24.55
CA MET A 1 -10.49 -8.40 -24.43
C MET A 1 -10.37 -9.18 -24.72
N ASN A 2 -10.16 -9.12 -24.62
CA ASN A 2 -9.84 -9.75 -24.77
C ASN A 2 -9.67 -10.49 -24.46
N GLY A 3 -9.62 -10.64 -24.19
CA GLY A 3 -9.31 -11.21 -23.84
C GLY A 3 -9.12 -11.81 -23.48
N GLY A 4 -8.91 -11.92 -23.39
CA GLY A 4 -8.48 -12.36 -23.00
C GLY A 4 -8.32 -12.86 -22.43
N PRO A 5 -8.26 -13.17 -22.40
CA PRO A 5 -8.04 -13.70 -21.53
C PRO A 5 -7.40 -13.70 -20.75
N ALA A 6 -7.14 -13.59 -20.92
CA ALA A 6 -6.36 -13.59 -20.26
C ALA A 6 -6.16 -12.75 -19.41
N PHE A 7 -6.61 -12.42 -19.16
CA PHE A 7 -6.34 -11.68 -18.50
C PHE A 7 -6.18 -11.98 -17.38
N LYS A 8 -5.44 -11.94 -17.03
CA LYS A 8 -5.03 -12.06 -15.97
C LYS A 8 -5.23 -11.05 -15.30
N HIS A 9 -5.79 -10.84 -14.56
CA HIS A 9 -5.98 -9.91 -13.89
C HIS A 9 -5.10 -9.44 -13.16
N SER A 10 -4.61 -9.71 -12.69
CA SER A 10 -3.63 -9.29 -12.07
C SER A 10 -3.57 -7.96 -11.60
N GLU A 11 -2.49 -7.33 -11.50
CA GLU A 11 -2.32 -6.00 -10.98
C GLU A 11 -3.09 -4.96 -11.77
N ALA A 12 -3.50 -5.31 -12.95
CA ALA A 12 -4.31 -4.42 -13.75
C ALA A 12 -5.65 -4.15 -13.10
N PHE A 13 -6.08 -5.02 -12.19
CA PHE A 13 -7.36 -4.87 -11.52
C PHE A 13 -7.17 -4.76 -10.03
N SER A 14 -6.39 -3.79 -9.63
CA SER A 14 -6.21 -3.54 -8.21
C SER A 14 -7.07 -2.36 -7.78
N PHE A 15 -7.43 -2.35 -6.52
CA PHE A 15 -8.14 -1.25 -5.91
C PHE A 15 -7.19 -0.50 -5.00
N GLN A 16 -7.09 0.81 -5.20
CA GLN A 16 -6.25 1.63 -4.37
C GLN A 16 -7.12 2.44 -3.42
N VAL A 17 -6.80 2.39 -2.14
CA VAL A 17 -7.55 3.10 -1.11
C VAL A 17 -6.58 4.00 -0.36
N ALA A 18 -6.91 5.28 -0.31
CA ALA A 18 -6.15 6.24 0.48
C ALA A 18 -6.73 6.26 1.89
N THR A 19 -5.84 6.22 2.89
CA THR A 19 -6.25 6.27 4.29
C THR A 19 -5.72 7.55 4.94
N ASP A 20 -6.40 8.00 6.00
CA ASP A 20 -6.05 9.26 6.64
C ASP A 20 -5.12 9.06 7.83
N ASP A 21 -5.17 7.92 8.49
CA ASP A 21 -4.35 7.67 9.66
C ASP A 21 -4.08 6.18 9.83
N GLN A 22 -3.29 5.86 10.86
CA GLN A 22 -2.89 4.49 11.09
C GLN A 22 -4.07 3.61 11.49
N ALA A 23 -5.00 4.16 12.25
CA ALA A 23 -6.16 3.38 12.69
C ALA A 23 -6.98 2.94 11.49
N GLU A 24 -7.20 3.82 10.54
CA GLU A 24 -7.94 3.48 9.33
C GLU A 24 -7.17 2.48 8.48
N THR A 25 -5.85 2.67 8.37
CA THR A 25 -4.98 1.74 7.63
C THR A 25 -5.07 0.35 8.23
N ASP A 26 -4.95 0.26 9.57
CA ASP A 26 -5.01 -1.02 10.25
C ASP A 26 -6.37 -1.68 10.09
N ARG A 27 -7.43 -0.91 10.20
CA ARG A 27 -8.79 -1.44 10.11
C ARG A 27 -9.05 -2.06 8.75
N LEU A 28 -8.71 -1.33 7.69
CA LEU A 28 -8.92 -1.83 6.33
C LEU A 28 -8.03 -3.01 6.01
N TRP A 29 -6.76 -2.92 6.40
CA TRP A 29 -5.82 -4.01 6.16
C TRP A 29 -6.29 -5.29 6.85
N ASN A 30 -6.67 -5.17 8.12
CA ASN A 30 -7.09 -6.33 8.89
C ASN A 30 -8.40 -6.91 8.36
N ALA A 31 -9.30 -6.06 7.87
CA ALA A 31 -10.55 -6.53 7.31
C ALA A 31 -10.31 -7.39 6.07
N ILE A 32 -9.35 -6.99 5.25
CA ILE A 32 -9.05 -7.73 4.01
C ILE A 32 -8.26 -9.00 4.33
N VAL A 33 -7.16 -8.84 5.05
CA VAL A 33 -6.25 -9.94 5.32
C VAL A 33 -6.86 -10.93 6.32
N GLY A 34 -7.52 -10.42 7.35
CA GLY A 34 -8.09 -11.26 8.37
C GLY A 34 -9.31 -12.04 7.91
N ASN A 35 -9.87 -11.71 6.77
CA ASN A 35 -11.05 -12.37 6.25
C ASN A 35 -10.70 -13.34 5.12
N GLY A 36 -9.57 -14.03 5.27
CA GLY A 36 -9.15 -15.03 4.30
C GLY A 36 -8.23 -14.49 3.22
N GLY A 37 -7.77 -13.25 3.37
CA GLY A 37 -6.85 -12.66 2.42
C GLY A 37 -5.40 -12.96 2.75
N GLN A 38 -4.50 -12.29 2.05
CA GLN A 38 -3.07 -12.46 2.23
C GLN A 38 -2.36 -11.12 2.19
N GLU A 39 -1.34 -11.00 3.03
CA GLU A 39 -0.48 -9.83 3.01
C GLU A 39 0.49 -9.90 1.83
N SER A 40 0.77 -8.77 1.24
CA SER A 40 1.84 -8.63 0.28
C SER A 40 2.71 -7.46 0.74
N GLU A 41 3.54 -6.94 -0.13
CA GLU A 41 4.53 -5.95 0.25
C GLU A 41 4.12 -4.55 -0.17
N CYS A 42 4.70 -3.54 0.47
CA CYS A 42 4.56 -2.14 0.08
C CYS A 42 3.11 -1.64 0.10
N GLY A 43 2.34 -2.09 1.07
CA GLY A 43 0.95 -1.68 1.20
C GLY A 43 -0.03 -2.46 0.37
N TRP A 44 0.45 -3.48 -0.34
CA TRP A 44 -0.42 -4.34 -1.12
C TRP A 44 -0.92 -5.51 -0.30
N CYS A 45 -2.14 -5.92 -0.55
CA CYS A 45 -2.69 -7.16 0.02
C CYS A 45 -3.74 -7.71 -0.95
N ARG A 46 -4.14 -8.94 -0.73
CA ARG A 46 -5.18 -9.58 -1.54
C ARG A 46 -6.34 -9.98 -0.64
N ASP A 47 -7.54 -9.89 -1.19
CA ASP A 47 -8.68 -10.38 -0.46
C ASP A 47 -8.87 -11.87 -0.73
N ARG A 48 -9.90 -12.46 -0.10
CA ARG A 48 -10.13 -13.90 -0.20
C ARG A 48 -10.47 -14.35 -1.62
N TRP A 49 -10.85 -13.43 -2.48
CA TRP A 49 -11.17 -13.74 -3.87
C TRP A 49 -10.01 -13.50 -4.81
N GLY A 50 -8.86 -13.12 -4.28
CA GLY A 50 -7.66 -12.91 -5.08
C GLY A 50 -7.53 -11.53 -5.68
N LEU A 51 -8.43 -10.60 -5.34
CA LEU A 51 -8.31 -9.23 -5.81
C LEU A 51 -7.23 -8.50 -5.03
N SER A 52 -6.44 -7.72 -5.74
CA SER A 52 -5.35 -6.95 -5.14
C SER A 52 -5.86 -5.61 -4.66
N TRP A 53 -5.43 -5.24 -3.45
CA TRP A 53 -5.75 -3.96 -2.84
C TRP A 53 -4.45 -3.28 -2.45
N GLN A 54 -4.38 -1.98 -2.66
CA GLN A 54 -3.26 -1.19 -2.19
C GLN A 54 -3.80 -0.20 -1.17
N ILE A 55 -3.42 -0.38 0.09
CA ILE A 55 -3.87 0.47 1.19
C ILE A 55 -2.75 1.47 1.44
N THR A 56 -2.96 2.70 1.01
CA THR A 56 -1.91 3.71 0.97
C THR A 56 -2.30 4.92 1.81
N PRO A 57 -1.68 5.09 2.97
CA PRO A 57 -1.92 6.31 3.74
C PRO A 57 -1.53 7.56 2.94
N ARG A 58 -2.29 8.62 3.10
CA ARG A 58 -2.04 9.86 2.36
C ARG A 58 -0.67 10.43 2.66
N VAL A 59 -0.17 10.21 3.89
CA VAL A 59 1.16 10.69 4.25
C VAL A 59 2.24 10.02 3.40
N LEU A 60 2.04 8.76 3.03
CA LEU A 60 3.01 8.07 2.18
C LEU A 60 3.00 8.65 0.77
N THR A 61 1.82 8.87 0.21
CA THR A 61 1.71 9.46 -1.12
C THR A 61 2.38 10.84 -1.15
N ALA A 62 2.11 11.65 -0.13
CA ALA A 62 2.72 12.97 -0.03
C ALA A 62 4.23 12.89 0.15
N ALA A 63 4.69 11.91 0.92
CA ALA A 63 6.13 11.76 1.17
C ALA A 63 6.88 11.42 -0.10
N ILE A 64 6.34 10.51 -0.89
CA ILE A 64 6.98 10.09 -2.14
C ILE A 64 6.97 11.22 -3.17
N ALA A 65 5.94 12.06 -3.13
CA ALA A 65 5.81 13.18 -4.04
C ALA A 65 6.55 14.43 -3.55
N SER A 66 7.24 14.35 -2.43
CA SER A 66 7.93 15.52 -1.85
C SER A 66 8.97 16.08 -2.81
N PRO A 67 9.07 17.43 -2.92
CA PRO A 67 10.13 18.04 -3.71
C PRO A 67 11.53 17.82 -3.11
N ASP A 68 11.60 17.47 -1.82
CA ASP A 68 12.87 17.08 -1.22
C ASP A 68 13.16 15.64 -1.64
N ARG A 69 14.03 15.49 -2.64
CA ARG A 69 14.29 14.19 -3.24
C ARG A 69 14.93 13.21 -2.26
N ALA A 70 15.76 13.70 -1.36
CA ALA A 70 16.38 12.83 -0.37
C ALA A 70 15.34 12.28 0.60
N ALA A 71 14.41 13.13 1.05
CA ALA A 71 13.36 12.70 1.94
C ALA A 71 12.42 11.71 1.24
N ALA A 72 12.06 12.00 -0.01
CA ALA A 72 11.21 11.12 -0.79
C ALA A 72 11.84 9.74 -0.96
N LYS A 73 13.15 9.72 -1.21
CA LYS A 73 13.87 8.45 -1.37
C LYS A 73 13.88 7.66 -0.07
N ARG A 74 14.11 8.32 1.07
CA ARG A 74 14.10 7.64 2.35
C ARG A 74 12.74 7.04 2.65
N ALA A 75 11.66 7.78 2.36
CA ALA A 75 10.31 7.27 2.57
C ALA A 75 10.02 6.08 1.67
N PHE A 76 10.43 6.16 0.42
CA PHE A 76 10.23 5.05 -0.53
C PHE A 76 10.97 3.81 -0.07
N GLU A 77 12.21 3.95 0.36
CA GLU A 77 13.01 2.83 0.83
C GLU A 77 12.42 2.22 2.09
N ALA A 78 11.90 3.05 3.00
CA ALA A 78 11.23 2.54 4.19
C ALA A 78 10.00 1.71 3.79
N MET A 79 9.20 2.22 2.86
CA MET A 79 8.03 1.52 2.38
C MET A 79 8.38 0.14 1.82
N MET A 80 9.51 0.04 1.14
CA MET A 80 9.93 -1.21 0.48
C MET A 80 10.18 -2.35 1.46
N THR A 81 10.36 -2.02 2.74
CA THR A 81 10.58 -3.04 3.77
C THR A 81 9.30 -3.40 4.51
N MET A 82 8.18 -2.80 4.14
CA MET A 82 6.93 -2.98 4.87
C MET A 82 5.98 -3.90 4.14
N ARG A 83 5.03 -4.44 4.89
CA ARG A 83 3.83 -5.03 4.32
C ARG A 83 2.71 -4.04 4.54
N LYS A 84 2.06 -4.04 5.70
CA LYS A 84 1.15 -2.96 6.06
C LYS A 84 1.99 -1.71 6.27
N ILE A 85 1.53 -0.59 5.73
CA ILE A 85 2.28 0.66 5.88
C ILE A 85 2.21 1.15 7.32
N ASP A 86 3.39 1.49 7.85
CA ASP A 86 3.54 2.05 9.19
C ASP A 86 3.82 3.54 9.04
N ILE A 87 2.82 4.34 9.33
CA ILE A 87 2.90 5.79 9.14
C ILE A 87 4.02 6.39 9.98
N ALA A 88 4.19 5.93 11.23
CA ALA A 88 5.23 6.48 12.09
C ALA A 88 6.62 6.25 11.49
N ALA A 89 6.85 5.09 10.88
CA ALA A 89 8.13 4.80 10.25
C ALA A 89 8.34 5.65 9.00
N ILE A 90 7.28 5.92 8.23
CA ILE A 90 7.38 6.81 7.08
C ILE A 90 7.74 8.23 7.54
N GLU A 91 7.09 8.71 8.58
CA GLU A 91 7.37 10.04 9.10
C GLU A 91 8.79 10.14 9.65
N ALA A 92 9.26 9.10 10.32
CA ALA A 92 10.64 9.06 10.80
C ALA A 92 11.64 9.09 9.65
N ALA A 93 11.34 8.37 8.57
CA ALA A 93 12.20 8.37 7.40
C ALA A 93 12.28 9.75 6.74
N LEU A 94 11.17 10.50 6.77
CA LEU A 94 11.18 11.86 6.21
C LEU A 94 12.11 12.79 6.98
N LYS A 95 12.21 12.59 8.27
CA LYS A 95 13.07 13.44 9.10
C LYS A 95 14.55 13.08 8.94
N GLY A 96 14.84 11.93 8.45
CA GLY A 96 16.21 11.47 8.32
C GLY A 96 16.60 10.69 9.53
#